data_216ce2dc3f4ea2a47a78342e76e14ed9
#
_entry.id   216ce2dc3f4ea2a47a78342e76e14ed9
#
_cell.length_a   1.000
_cell.length_b   1.000
_cell.length_c   1.000
_cell.angle_alpha   90.00
_cell.angle_beta   90.00
_cell.angle_gamma   90.00
#
_symmetry.space_group_name_H-M   'P 1'
#
loop_
_entity.id
_entity.type
_entity.pdbx_description
1 polymer ?
#
loop_
_entity_poly.entity_id
_entity_poly.type
_entity_poly.pdbx_seq_one_letter_code
_entity_poly.pdbx_strand_id
1 'polypeptide(L)'
;LWLRVPTWCTGEGFVPGELYRYDDGVKCRAEASVNGHRIRARAVRGFVPVRRKWHAGDKVLLRLPMPVRSSPADERVEDDRDRRCITRGPLVYCAETADNSYPVSEYFVGGSIETDSVYRAADGVLKGIVEMGVEAEAVAGDGTSAAELTLIPYYAWDNRGDDAMNVWFARSEATARESAFHFARNISGVKASFTYSGDDEYAVADGAVPDNSSDTKIPRWTSWPECGKEQWVEVTLAKPMAVESVAVYWYDDGGGVQLPVSWSMEYRSQGEWHTFRPYTTDCFGVERDQFNMVHPDEQITA
;
A
#
# COMPACT_ATOMS: atom_id res chain seq x y z
N LEU A 1 37.14 14.87 -17.52
CA LEU A 1 35.72 14.76 -17.19
C LEU A 1 35.50 13.58 -16.22
N TRP A 2 34.63 13.78 -15.24
CA TRP A 2 34.24 12.73 -14.30
C TRP A 2 32.73 12.53 -14.45
N LEU A 3 32.30 11.32 -14.81
CA LEU A 3 30.89 10.97 -14.96
C LEU A 3 30.40 10.26 -13.71
N ARG A 4 29.40 10.81 -13.04
CA ARG A 4 28.81 10.20 -11.83
C ARG A 4 28.07 8.92 -12.19
N VAL A 5 28.35 7.85 -11.49
CA VAL A 5 27.60 6.58 -11.54
C VAL A 5 26.98 6.37 -10.17
N PRO A 6 25.64 6.43 -10.04
CA PRO A 6 24.95 6.19 -8.80
C PRO A 6 25.08 4.74 -8.30
N THR A 7 24.96 4.52 -7.00
CA THR A 7 25.08 3.20 -6.38
C THR A 7 24.04 2.20 -6.90
N TRP A 8 22.80 2.65 -7.10
CA TRP A 8 21.75 1.81 -7.67
C TRP A 8 22.06 1.24 -9.07
N CYS A 9 23.01 1.83 -9.79
CA CYS A 9 23.50 1.35 -11.08
C CYS A 9 24.82 0.55 -11.00
N THR A 10 25.28 0.18 -9.81
CA THR A 10 26.53 -0.57 -9.64
C THR A 10 26.30 -2.02 -9.22
N GLY A 11 25.06 -2.42 -8.96
CA GLY A 11 24.71 -3.73 -8.43
C GLY A 11 24.80 -3.83 -6.90
N GLU A 12 25.23 -2.76 -6.24
CA GLU A 12 25.14 -2.61 -4.78
C GLU A 12 23.75 -2.08 -4.41
N GLY A 13 23.32 -2.23 -3.15
CA GLY A 13 22.08 -1.67 -2.65
C GLY A 13 22.02 -0.15 -2.89
N PHE A 14 20.83 0.39 -3.19
CA PHE A 14 20.69 1.83 -3.45
C PHE A 14 20.76 2.67 -2.17
N VAL A 15 20.48 2.06 -1.02
CA VAL A 15 20.62 2.67 0.31
C VAL A 15 21.85 2.07 1.01
N PRO A 16 22.80 2.90 1.47
CA PRO A 16 23.92 2.41 2.28
C PRO A 16 23.42 1.79 3.59
N GLY A 17 23.92 0.62 3.94
CA GLY A 17 23.56 -0.08 5.18
C GLY A 17 23.37 -1.57 4.96
N GLU A 18 22.86 -2.26 5.98
CA GLU A 18 22.66 -3.70 5.96
C GLU A 18 21.20 -4.11 5.88
N LEU A 19 20.25 -3.17 6.04
CA LEU A 19 18.81 -3.44 6.06
C LEU A 19 18.22 -3.66 4.68
N TYR A 20 18.84 -3.13 3.62
CA TYR A 20 18.29 -3.18 2.27
C TYR A 20 19.27 -3.86 1.34
N ARG A 21 18.91 -5.02 0.84
CA ARG A 21 19.72 -5.83 -0.08
C ARG A 21 18.84 -6.28 -1.24
N TYR A 22 19.43 -6.36 -2.42
CA TYR A 22 18.77 -7.00 -3.55
C TYR A 22 18.94 -8.51 -3.50
N ASP A 23 17.88 -9.27 -3.73
CA ASP A 23 17.85 -10.73 -3.76
C ASP A 23 17.67 -11.32 -5.17
N ASP A 24 17.53 -10.48 -6.18
CA ASP A 24 17.16 -10.86 -7.54
C ASP A 24 18.33 -11.27 -8.46
N GLY A 25 19.56 -11.11 -8.02
CA GLY A 25 20.75 -11.43 -8.81
C GLY A 25 20.96 -10.57 -10.05
N VAL A 26 20.14 -9.54 -10.28
CA VAL A 26 20.23 -8.68 -11.46
C VAL A 26 21.53 -7.89 -11.46
N LYS A 27 22.25 -7.96 -12.59
CA LYS A 27 23.49 -7.22 -12.78
C LYS A 27 23.21 -5.93 -13.52
N CYS A 28 23.46 -4.80 -12.87
CA CYS A 28 23.38 -3.48 -13.45
C CYS A 28 24.77 -2.89 -13.69
N ARG A 29 24.98 -2.29 -14.83
CA ARG A 29 26.27 -1.67 -15.18
C ARG A 29 26.06 -0.43 -16.04
N ALA A 30 26.64 0.67 -15.61
CA ALA A 30 26.71 1.88 -16.42
C ALA A 30 27.53 1.66 -17.69
N GLU A 31 27.11 2.28 -18.77
CA GLU A 31 27.83 2.31 -20.04
C GLU A 31 28.14 3.75 -20.40
N ALA A 32 29.33 3.97 -20.99
CA ALA A 32 29.72 5.29 -21.45
C ALA A 32 30.31 5.23 -22.85
N SER A 33 30.09 6.27 -23.64
CA SER A 33 30.71 6.44 -24.94
C SER A 33 31.09 7.92 -25.17
N VAL A 34 32.07 8.13 -26.03
CA VAL A 34 32.51 9.46 -26.51
C VAL A 34 32.53 9.42 -28.00
N ASN A 35 31.77 10.34 -28.64
CA ASN A 35 31.58 10.41 -30.08
C ASN A 35 31.16 9.07 -30.71
N GLY A 36 30.25 8.31 -30.02
CA GLY A 36 29.80 7.02 -30.47
C GLY A 36 30.74 5.85 -30.14
N HIS A 37 31.96 6.11 -29.72
CA HIS A 37 32.92 5.05 -29.33
C HIS A 37 32.75 4.68 -27.87
N ARG A 38 32.47 3.41 -27.59
CA ARG A 38 32.36 2.87 -26.23
C ARG A 38 33.67 3.01 -25.49
N ILE A 39 33.60 3.50 -24.26
CA ILE A 39 34.72 3.59 -23.32
C ILE A 39 34.50 2.66 -22.15
N ARG A 40 35.59 2.28 -21.46
CA ARG A 40 35.51 1.47 -20.24
C ARG A 40 34.93 2.29 -19.10
N ALA A 41 33.67 2.01 -18.75
CA ALA A 41 32.96 2.69 -17.65
C ALA A 41 33.26 2.04 -16.29
N ARG A 42 34.56 2.00 -15.87
CA ARG A 42 34.91 1.55 -14.53
C ARG A 42 34.84 2.71 -13.55
N ALA A 43 33.87 2.66 -12.64
CA ALA A 43 33.72 3.68 -11.62
C ALA A 43 34.83 3.55 -10.54
N VAL A 44 35.36 4.68 -10.11
CA VAL A 44 36.27 4.83 -8.98
C VAL A 44 35.64 5.87 -8.05
N ARG A 45 35.32 5.46 -6.83
CA ARG A 45 34.60 6.31 -5.85
C ARG A 45 33.29 6.91 -6.43
N GLY A 46 32.54 6.11 -7.20
CA GLY A 46 31.27 6.52 -7.81
C GLY A 46 31.38 7.40 -9.06
N PHE A 47 32.58 7.52 -9.67
CA PHE A 47 32.80 8.30 -10.88
C PHE A 47 33.59 7.52 -11.92
N VAL A 48 33.24 7.67 -13.20
CA VAL A 48 34.04 7.18 -14.32
C VAL A 48 34.94 8.33 -14.81
N PRO A 49 36.28 8.22 -14.63
CA PRO A 49 37.20 9.21 -15.16
C PRO A 49 37.37 9.06 -16.68
N VAL A 50 37.15 10.11 -17.42
CA VAL A 50 37.38 10.15 -18.87
C VAL A 50 38.49 11.15 -19.15
N ARG A 51 39.69 10.64 -19.43
CA ARG A 51 40.88 11.45 -19.73
C ARG A 51 41.16 11.42 -21.23
N ARG A 52 41.08 12.59 -21.87
CA ARG A 52 41.39 12.75 -23.28
C ARG A 52 41.62 14.25 -23.60
N LYS A 53 42.13 14.55 -24.78
CA LYS A 53 42.06 15.90 -25.33
C LYS A 53 40.64 16.15 -25.85
N TRP A 54 40.00 17.17 -25.33
CA TRP A 54 38.62 17.55 -25.64
C TRP A 54 38.62 18.61 -26.77
N HIS A 55 37.63 18.50 -27.64
CA HIS A 55 37.37 19.46 -28.70
C HIS A 55 35.94 19.98 -28.62
N ALA A 56 35.70 21.17 -29.12
CA ALA A 56 34.35 21.70 -29.24
C ALA A 56 33.49 20.73 -30.10
N GLY A 57 32.28 20.39 -29.62
CA GLY A 57 31.38 19.45 -30.28
C GLY A 57 31.56 17.98 -29.88
N ASP A 58 32.56 17.63 -29.05
CA ASP A 58 32.63 16.26 -28.48
C ASP A 58 31.36 15.92 -27.71
N LYS A 59 30.81 14.74 -27.99
CA LYS A 59 29.58 14.25 -27.35
C LYS A 59 29.92 13.08 -26.37
N VAL A 60 29.46 13.20 -25.15
CA VAL A 60 29.56 12.14 -24.16
C VAL A 60 28.17 11.59 -23.87
N LEU A 61 27.99 10.28 -23.99
CA LEU A 61 26.79 9.58 -23.59
C LEU A 61 27.11 8.70 -22.40
N LEU A 62 26.37 8.90 -21.31
CA LEU A 62 26.33 8.01 -20.15
C LEU A 62 24.97 7.33 -20.11
N ARG A 63 24.95 6.01 -20.20
CA ARG A 63 23.73 5.19 -20.06
C ARG A 63 23.73 4.55 -18.68
N LEU A 64 22.67 4.82 -17.94
CA LEU A 64 22.41 4.29 -16.61
C LEU A 64 21.17 3.39 -16.69
N PRO A 65 21.32 2.06 -16.84
CA PRO A 65 20.18 1.16 -16.85
C PRO A 65 19.40 1.26 -15.55
N MET A 66 18.09 1.15 -15.64
CA MET A 66 17.17 1.17 -14.51
C MET A 66 16.37 -0.15 -14.50
N PRO A 67 17.00 -1.28 -14.13
CA PRO A 67 16.29 -2.53 -14.04
C PRO A 67 15.30 -2.49 -12.86
N VAL A 68 14.28 -3.32 -12.96
CA VAL A 68 13.42 -3.63 -11.81
C VAL A 68 14.20 -4.53 -10.87
N ARG A 69 14.12 -4.24 -9.59
CA ARG A 69 14.85 -4.91 -8.53
C ARG A 69 13.94 -5.22 -7.36
N SER A 70 14.22 -6.33 -6.70
CA SER A 70 13.57 -6.76 -5.46
C SER A 70 14.51 -6.64 -4.27
N SER A 71 14.00 -6.09 -3.18
CA SER A 71 14.71 -6.04 -1.90
C SER A 71 13.79 -6.62 -0.82
N PRO A 72 14.10 -7.79 -0.24
CA PRO A 72 13.38 -8.30 0.90
C PRO A 72 13.62 -7.41 2.12
N ALA A 73 12.64 -7.34 2.99
CA ALA A 73 12.80 -6.71 4.30
C ALA A 73 13.81 -7.50 5.16
N ASP A 74 14.52 -6.80 6.02
CA ASP A 74 15.39 -7.42 7.01
C ASP A 74 14.55 -8.04 8.13
N GLU A 75 14.89 -9.23 8.59
CA GLU A 75 14.15 -9.96 9.63
C GLU A 75 14.04 -9.23 10.98
N ARG A 76 14.92 -8.24 11.20
CA ARG A 76 14.88 -7.37 12.38
C ARG A 76 13.71 -6.37 12.36
N VAL A 77 13.14 -6.13 11.18
CA VAL A 77 11.93 -5.30 11.01
C VAL A 77 10.72 -6.23 11.07
N GLU A 78 10.13 -6.37 12.24
CA GLU A 78 9.09 -7.37 12.51
C GLU A 78 7.84 -7.16 11.64
N ASP A 79 7.43 -5.92 11.46
CA ASP A 79 6.21 -5.57 10.71
C ASP A 79 6.33 -5.85 9.19
N ASP A 80 7.56 -5.86 8.66
CA ASP A 80 7.83 -6.15 7.24
C ASP A 80 8.40 -7.56 7.01
N ARG A 81 8.38 -8.44 8.01
CA ARG A 81 8.87 -9.80 7.89
C ARG A 81 8.16 -10.54 6.75
N ASP A 82 8.94 -11.31 5.97
CA ASP A 82 8.49 -12.00 4.75
C ASP A 82 7.82 -11.09 3.72
N ARG A 83 8.28 -9.83 3.63
CA ARG A 83 7.87 -8.87 2.61
C ARG A 83 9.04 -8.46 1.75
N ARG A 84 8.74 -7.85 0.62
CA ARG A 84 9.70 -7.25 -0.30
C ARG A 84 9.19 -5.93 -0.84
N CYS A 85 10.10 -4.99 -1.07
CA CYS A 85 9.80 -3.82 -1.87
C CYS A 85 10.34 -3.99 -3.30
N ILE A 86 9.70 -3.31 -4.24
CA ILE A 86 10.06 -3.32 -5.66
C ILE A 86 10.54 -1.94 -6.05
N THR A 87 11.69 -1.90 -6.72
CA THR A 87 12.33 -0.66 -7.14
C THR A 87 12.67 -0.70 -8.62
N ARG A 88 12.76 0.46 -9.26
CA ARG A 88 13.28 0.61 -10.62
C ARG A 88 14.30 1.75 -10.64
N GLY A 89 15.58 1.40 -10.77
CA GLY A 89 16.66 2.36 -10.56
C GLY A 89 16.59 2.98 -9.16
N PRO A 90 16.54 4.32 -9.02
CA PRO A 90 16.44 5.00 -7.74
C PRO A 90 15.01 5.11 -7.19
N LEU A 91 14.01 4.66 -7.93
CA LEU A 91 12.61 4.83 -7.58
C LEU A 91 12.09 3.60 -6.82
N VAL A 92 11.44 3.83 -5.70
CA VAL A 92 10.59 2.85 -5.02
C VAL A 92 9.22 2.88 -5.66
N TYR A 93 8.57 1.74 -5.75
CA TYR A 93 7.24 1.58 -6.31
C TYR A 93 6.25 1.16 -5.24
N CYS A 94 5.02 1.57 -5.40
CA CYS A 94 3.88 1.20 -4.56
C CYS A 94 2.71 0.73 -5.42
N ALA A 95 1.78 0.02 -4.80
CA ALA A 95 0.48 -0.31 -5.35
C ALA A 95 -0.59 0.48 -4.61
N GLU A 96 -1.62 0.93 -5.34
CA GLU A 96 -2.85 1.50 -4.77
C GLU A 96 -4.03 0.60 -5.15
N THR A 97 -5.01 0.47 -4.26
CA THR A 97 -6.19 -0.36 -4.53
C THR A 97 -6.97 0.13 -5.75
N ALA A 98 -6.99 1.43 -6.00
CA ALA A 98 -7.60 2.04 -7.19
C ALA A 98 -7.12 1.48 -8.55
N ASP A 99 -5.89 0.94 -8.61
CA ASP A 99 -5.31 0.39 -9.83
C ASP A 99 -5.39 -1.14 -9.90
N ASN A 100 -5.87 -1.80 -8.84
CA ASN A 100 -5.75 -3.23 -8.64
C ASN A 100 -7.11 -3.89 -8.43
N SER A 101 -7.24 -5.15 -8.84
CA SER A 101 -8.50 -5.91 -8.77
C SER A 101 -8.82 -6.45 -7.38
N TYR A 102 -7.84 -6.46 -6.47
CA TYR A 102 -7.96 -6.89 -5.07
C TYR A 102 -7.37 -5.82 -4.15
N PRO A 103 -7.74 -5.79 -2.87
CA PRO A 103 -7.05 -4.97 -1.88
C PRO A 103 -5.55 -5.22 -1.90
N VAL A 104 -4.74 -4.17 -1.86
CA VAL A 104 -3.28 -4.27 -2.02
C VAL A 104 -2.60 -5.10 -0.94
N SER A 105 -3.23 -5.26 0.23
CA SER A 105 -2.79 -6.12 1.32
C SER A 105 -2.93 -7.61 1.05
N GLU A 106 -3.76 -8.00 0.09
CA GLU A 106 -4.05 -9.39 -0.24
C GLU A 106 -3.10 -9.96 -1.30
N TYR A 107 -2.30 -9.10 -1.95
CA TYR A 107 -1.34 -9.55 -2.94
C TYR A 107 -0.08 -10.13 -2.31
N PHE A 108 0.45 -11.18 -2.96
CA PHE A 108 1.79 -11.67 -2.68
C PHE A 108 2.57 -11.92 -3.97
N VAL A 109 3.85 -11.62 -3.90
CA VAL A 109 4.80 -11.74 -5.01
C VAL A 109 5.87 -12.74 -4.57
N GLY A 110 5.67 -14.01 -4.89
CA GLY A 110 6.65 -15.08 -4.66
C GLY A 110 7.70 -15.10 -5.78
N GLY A 111 8.74 -15.87 -5.63
CA GLY A 111 9.69 -16.17 -6.70
C GLY A 111 10.43 -14.97 -7.31
N SER A 112 10.77 -15.09 -8.60
CA SER A 112 11.38 -14.03 -9.41
C SER A 112 10.31 -13.02 -9.85
N ILE A 113 10.72 -11.75 -9.95
CA ILE A 113 9.82 -10.68 -10.41
C ILE A 113 9.86 -10.62 -11.92
N GLU A 114 8.74 -10.97 -12.56
CA GLU A 114 8.50 -10.73 -13.98
C GLU A 114 7.62 -9.52 -14.15
N THR A 115 8.02 -8.58 -15.00
CA THR A 115 7.34 -7.29 -15.13
C THR A 115 7.21 -6.86 -16.56
N ASP A 116 6.06 -6.27 -16.87
CA ASP A 116 5.88 -5.39 -18.00
C ASP A 116 5.90 -3.94 -17.53
N SER A 117 6.43 -3.04 -18.37
CA SER A 117 6.55 -1.62 -18.04
C SER A 117 5.95 -0.76 -19.13
N VAL A 118 5.04 0.13 -18.75
CA VAL A 118 4.36 1.05 -19.65
C VAL A 118 4.71 2.49 -19.28
N TYR A 119 5.20 3.27 -20.24
CA TYR A 119 5.40 4.71 -20.05
C TYR A 119 4.10 5.45 -20.30
N ARG A 120 3.60 6.12 -19.27
CA ARG A 120 2.39 6.95 -19.34
C ARG A 120 2.72 8.33 -19.87
N ALA A 121 2.75 8.48 -21.21
CA ALA A 121 3.02 9.76 -21.85
C ALA A 121 1.79 10.66 -21.99
N ALA A 122 0.58 10.07 -21.89
CA ALA A 122 -0.68 10.78 -22.05
C ALA A 122 -0.94 11.81 -20.93
N ASP A 123 -1.90 12.70 -21.16
CA ASP A 123 -2.36 13.66 -20.15
C ASP A 123 -3.06 12.91 -18.98
N GLY A 124 -3.03 13.53 -17.82
CA GLY A 124 -3.61 12.97 -16.57
C GLY A 124 -2.63 13.05 -15.42
N VAL A 125 -3.11 12.66 -14.25
CA VAL A 125 -2.36 12.73 -12.98
C VAL A 125 -1.10 11.87 -13.02
N LEU A 126 -1.15 10.72 -13.71
CA LEU A 126 -0.03 9.79 -13.87
C LEU A 126 0.82 10.06 -15.13
N LYS A 127 0.73 11.24 -15.70
CA LYS A 127 1.55 11.61 -16.86
C LYS A 127 3.04 11.63 -16.52
N GLY A 128 3.84 11.03 -17.39
CA GLY A 128 5.31 11.05 -17.30
C GLY A 128 5.90 10.02 -16.35
N ILE A 129 5.09 9.11 -15.80
CA ILE A 129 5.59 7.97 -15.01
C ILE A 129 5.83 6.75 -15.88
N VAL A 130 6.59 5.80 -15.35
CA VAL A 130 6.62 4.42 -15.83
C VAL A 130 5.82 3.57 -14.86
N GLU A 131 4.71 3.05 -15.32
CA GLU A 131 3.89 2.07 -14.60
C GLU A 131 4.42 0.67 -14.87
N MET A 132 4.29 -0.23 -13.92
CA MET A 132 4.70 -1.62 -14.04
C MET A 132 3.56 -2.54 -13.67
N GLY A 133 3.31 -3.57 -14.49
CA GLY A 133 2.56 -4.76 -14.12
C GLY A 133 3.52 -5.82 -13.59
N VAL A 134 3.21 -6.42 -12.47
CA VAL A 134 3.98 -7.51 -11.86
C VAL A 134 3.09 -8.74 -11.76
N GLU A 135 3.58 -9.89 -12.26
CA GLU A 135 2.89 -11.15 -12.02
C GLU A 135 2.85 -11.46 -10.52
N ALA A 136 1.67 -11.63 -9.99
CA ALA A 136 1.39 -11.84 -8.58
C ALA A 136 0.26 -12.84 -8.38
N GLU A 137 0.02 -13.20 -7.16
CA GLU A 137 -1.20 -13.87 -6.73
C GLU A 137 -1.89 -13.03 -5.65
N ALA A 138 -3.20 -13.13 -5.57
CA ALA A 138 -3.98 -12.50 -4.51
C ALA A 138 -4.75 -13.58 -3.72
N VAL A 139 -4.91 -13.35 -2.44
CA VAL A 139 -5.79 -14.15 -1.58
C VAL A 139 -7.23 -13.88 -1.99
N ALA A 140 -8.00 -14.92 -2.22
CA ALA A 140 -9.40 -14.82 -2.62
C ALA A 140 -10.21 -15.89 -1.88
N GLY A 141 -10.87 -15.50 -0.81
CA GLY A 141 -11.56 -16.44 0.08
C GLY A 141 -10.60 -17.50 0.64
N ASP A 142 -10.96 -18.77 0.51
CA ASP A 142 -10.13 -19.90 0.98
C ASP A 142 -8.98 -20.27 0.03
N GLY A 143 -8.90 -19.63 -1.15
CA GLY A 143 -7.91 -19.92 -2.18
C GLY A 143 -7.05 -18.72 -2.57
N THR A 144 -6.33 -18.87 -3.68
CA THR A 144 -5.58 -17.80 -4.33
C THR A 144 -5.99 -17.67 -5.78
N SER A 145 -5.82 -16.49 -6.35
CA SER A 145 -6.04 -16.22 -7.76
C SER A 145 -4.81 -15.55 -8.36
N ALA A 146 -4.42 -16.00 -9.55
CA ALA A 146 -3.40 -15.29 -10.33
C ALA A 146 -3.92 -13.88 -10.68
N ALA A 147 -3.11 -12.89 -10.46
CA ALA A 147 -3.48 -11.49 -10.69
C ALA A 147 -2.25 -10.67 -11.10
N GLU A 148 -2.48 -9.62 -11.86
CA GLU A 148 -1.45 -8.61 -12.12
C GLU A 148 -1.50 -7.57 -11.00
N LEU A 149 -0.36 -7.26 -10.41
CA LEU A 149 -0.18 -6.18 -9.45
C LEU A 149 0.35 -4.95 -10.19
N THR A 150 -0.49 -3.95 -10.33
CA THR A 150 -0.14 -2.66 -10.94
C THR A 150 0.60 -1.79 -9.95
N LEU A 151 1.78 -1.32 -10.35
CA LEU A 151 2.68 -0.51 -9.53
C LEU A 151 2.96 0.84 -10.18
N ILE A 152 2.96 1.88 -9.36
CA ILE A 152 3.36 3.24 -9.74
C ILE A 152 4.55 3.70 -8.89
N PRO A 153 5.35 4.70 -9.36
CA PRO A 153 6.38 5.26 -8.51
C PRO A 153 5.79 5.88 -7.24
N TYR A 154 6.38 5.61 -6.09
CA TYR A 154 5.91 6.07 -4.79
C TYR A 154 5.62 7.58 -4.72
N TYR A 155 6.36 8.44 -5.44
CA TYR A 155 6.10 9.89 -5.46
C TYR A 155 4.80 10.28 -6.18
N ALA A 156 4.15 9.32 -6.85
CA ALA A 156 2.93 9.55 -7.63
C ALA A 156 1.67 9.00 -6.95
N TRP A 157 1.76 8.47 -5.73
CA TRP A 157 0.62 7.97 -4.96
C TRP A 157 -0.28 9.10 -4.46
N ASP A 158 -1.50 8.78 -4.03
CA ASP A 158 -2.46 9.71 -3.42
C ASP A 158 -2.88 10.87 -4.35
N ASN A 159 -2.88 10.63 -5.66
CA ASN A 159 -3.30 11.63 -6.66
C ASN A 159 -4.72 11.39 -7.20
N ARG A 160 -5.41 10.36 -6.75
CA ARG A 160 -6.70 9.91 -7.31
C ARG A 160 -7.77 9.70 -6.25
N GLY A 161 -7.56 10.20 -5.04
CA GLY A 161 -8.40 10.05 -3.87
C GLY A 161 -7.77 9.15 -2.81
N ASP A 162 -8.34 9.19 -1.61
CA ASP A 162 -7.91 8.36 -0.49
C ASP A 162 -8.12 6.89 -0.83
N ASP A 163 -7.04 6.11 -0.78
CA ASP A 163 -7.08 4.67 -1.05
C ASP A 163 -5.94 3.95 -0.33
N ALA A 164 -6.13 2.66 -0.08
CA ALA A 164 -5.09 1.85 0.53
C ALA A 164 -3.87 1.72 -0.40
N MET A 165 -2.67 1.86 0.17
CA MET A 165 -1.41 1.79 -0.55
C MET A 165 -0.41 0.88 0.17
N ASN A 166 0.34 0.08 -0.62
CA ASN A 166 1.42 -0.76 -0.12
C ASN A 166 2.73 -0.52 -0.86
N VAL A 167 3.83 -0.52 -0.12
CA VAL A 167 5.21 -0.53 -0.62
C VAL A 167 5.88 -1.89 -0.37
N TRP A 168 5.50 -2.54 0.73
CA TRP A 168 6.01 -3.83 1.14
C TRP A 168 5.00 -4.93 0.82
N PHE A 169 5.30 -5.74 -0.18
CA PHE A 169 4.43 -6.81 -0.66
C PHE A 169 4.79 -8.13 -0.01
N ALA A 170 3.80 -8.89 0.44
CA ALA A 170 4.01 -10.24 0.97
C ALA A 170 4.77 -11.11 -0.06
N ARG A 171 5.61 -12.01 0.42
CA ARG A 171 6.34 -12.97 -0.41
C ARG A 171 5.68 -14.34 -0.45
N SER A 172 4.76 -14.57 0.46
CA SER A 172 4.02 -15.82 0.58
C SER A 172 2.54 -15.59 0.78
N GLU A 173 1.74 -16.59 0.42
CA GLU A 173 0.32 -16.64 0.69
C GLU A 173 0.03 -16.46 2.20
N ALA A 174 0.83 -17.12 3.06
CA ALA A 174 0.63 -17.04 4.51
C ALA A 174 0.73 -15.60 5.02
N THR A 175 1.73 -14.85 4.56
CA THR A 175 1.93 -13.44 4.93
C THR A 175 0.84 -12.54 4.35
N ALA A 176 0.38 -12.80 3.13
CA ALA A 176 -0.75 -12.07 2.54
C ALA A 176 -2.04 -12.33 3.32
N ARG A 177 -2.33 -13.57 3.65
CA ARG A 177 -3.47 -13.92 4.51
C ARG A 177 -3.39 -13.27 5.88
N GLU A 178 -2.21 -13.24 6.47
CA GLU A 178 -2.01 -12.53 7.74
C GLU A 178 -2.29 -11.04 7.61
N SER A 179 -1.93 -10.42 6.51
CA SER A 179 -2.20 -9.01 6.24
C SER A 179 -3.68 -8.74 6.00
N ALA A 180 -4.34 -9.59 5.22
CA ALA A 180 -5.78 -9.52 4.96
C ALA A 180 -6.61 -9.66 6.25
N PHE A 181 -6.16 -10.52 7.16
CA PHE A 181 -6.81 -10.75 8.46
C PHE A 181 -6.30 -9.86 9.59
N HIS A 182 -5.41 -8.91 9.32
CA HIS A 182 -4.77 -8.12 10.39
C HIS A 182 -5.81 -7.35 11.23
N PHE A 183 -6.87 -6.84 10.63
CA PHE A 183 -7.96 -6.20 11.33
C PHE A 183 -8.71 -7.18 12.26
N ALA A 184 -9.14 -8.33 11.77
CA ALA A 184 -9.87 -9.31 12.57
C ALA A 184 -9.04 -9.89 13.73
N ARG A 185 -7.73 -10.08 13.54
CA ARG A 185 -6.84 -10.63 14.59
C ARG A 185 -6.55 -9.69 15.74
N ASN A 186 -6.62 -8.38 15.52
CA ASN A 186 -6.41 -7.39 16.57
C ASN A 186 -7.68 -7.09 17.38
N ILE A 187 -8.80 -7.72 17.03
CA ILE A 187 -10.08 -7.57 17.70
C ILE A 187 -10.34 -8.80 18.56
N SER A 188 -10.60 -8.58 19.83
CA SER A 188 -10.95 -9.65 20.79
C SER A 188 -12.45 -9.76 21.07
N GLY A 189 -13.23 -8.78 20.63
CA GLY A 189 -14.67 -8.79 20.79
C GLY A 189 -15.36 -7.60 20.15
N VAL A 190 -16.62 -7.81 19.78
CA VAL A 190 -17.54 -6.77 19.31
C VAL A 190 -18.80 -6.85 20.16
N LYS A 191 -19.36 -5.70 20.49
CA LYS A 191 -20.67 -5.56 21.13
C LYS A 191 -21.44 -4.45 20.48
N ALA A 192 -22.74 -4.63 20.34
CA ALA A 192 -23.64 -3.63 19.83
C ALA A 192 -24.80 -3.35 20.79
N SER A 193 -25.39 -2.18 20.71
CA SER A 193 -26.60 -1.82 21.44
C SER A 193 -27.77 -2.74 21.08
N PHE A 194 -27.86 -3.13 19.84
CA PHE A 194 -28.82 -4.06 19.28
C PHE A 194 -28.29 -4.63 17.97
N THR A 195 -28.52 -5.91 17.71
CA THR A 195 -28.22 -6.57 16.44
C THR A 195 -29.48 -7.23 15.91
N TYR A 196 -29.82 -6.98 14.66
CA TYR A 196 -30.93 -7.68 14.00
C TYR A 196 -30.67 -9.18 13.94
N SER A 197 -31.68 -9.99 14.15
CA SER A 197 -31.55 -11.46 14.29
C SER A 197 -31.00 -12.21 13.06
N GLY A 198 -30.95 -11.55 11.91
CA GLY A 198 -30.35 -12.08 10.67
C GLY A 198 -28.97 -11.52 10.35
N ASP A 199 -28.44 -10.68 11.20
CA ASP A 199 -27.16 -9.99 11.01
C ASP A 199 -26.14 -10.40 12.11
N ASP A 200 -24.91 -9.96 11.97
CA ASP A 200 -23.81 -10.29 12.88
C ASP A 200 -23.05 -9.00 13.25
N GLU A 201 -22.91 -8.70 14.56
CA GLU A 201 -22.15 -7.55 15.03
C GLU A 201 -20.66 -7.63 14.68
N TYR A 202 -20.10 -8.83 14.52
CA TYR A 202 -18.71 -9.00 14.10
C TYR A 202 -18.45 -8.55 12.67
N ALA A 203 -19.50 -8.42 11.84
CA ALA A 203 -19.40 -7.92 10.48
C ALA A 203 -18.84 -6.49 10.38
N VAL A 204 -18.89 -5.69 11.46
CA VAL A 204 -18.28 -4.35 11.48
C VAL A 204 -16.76 -4.40 11.51
N ALA A 205 -16.16 -5.58 11.72
CA ALA A 205 -14.73 -5.74 11.98
C ALA A 205 -14.17 -7.05 11.40
N ASP A 206 -14.89 -7.72 10.52
CA ASP A 206 -14.50 -8.99 9.90
C ASP A 206 -13.51 -8.82 8.73
N GLY A 207 -13.25 -7.58 8.30
CA GLY A 207 -12.39 -7.26 7.16
C GLY A 207 -13.04 -7.47 5.78
N ALA A 208 -14.30 -7.92 5.74
CA ALA A 208 -15.03 -8.05 4.49
C ALA A 208 -15.47 -6.66 3.99
N VAL A 209 -15.27 -6.41 2.69
CA VAL A 209 -15.68 -5.15 2.05
C VAL A 209 -16.77 -5.46 1.02
N PRO A 210 -17.98 -4.90 1.18
CA PRO A 210 -19.04 -5.12 0.20
C PRO A 210 -18.75 -4.36 -1.10
N ASP A 211 -19.19 -4.91 -2.22
CA ASP A 211 -19.18 -4.20 -3.50
C ASP A 211 -20.06 -2.93 -3.43
N ASN A 212 -21.20 -3.03 -2.76
CA ASN A 212 -22.15 -1.94 -2.50
C ASN A 212 -23.26 -2.44 -1.54
N SER A 213 -24.20 -1.56 -1.19
CA SER A 213 -25.34 -1.88 -0.31
C SER A 213 -26.29 -3.00 -0.84
N SER A 214 -26.14 -3.44 -2.07
CA SER A 214 -26.89 -4.57 -2.61
C SER A 214 -26.17 -5.91 -2.49
N ASP A 215 -24.92 -5.91 -1.99
CA ASP A 215 -24.15 -7.14 -1.79
C ASP A 215 -24.69 -7.89 -0.58
N THR A 216 -25.35 -9.01 -0.84
CA THR A 216 -25.92 -9.89 0.20
C THR A 216 -25.06 -11.12 0.49
N LYS A 217 -23.85 -11.21 -0.12
CA LYS A 217 -22.98 -12.38 0.02
C LYS A 217 -22.13 -12.34 1.27
N ILE A 218 -21.89 -11.15 1.82
CA ILE A 218 -21.08 -10.95 3.01
C ILE A 218 -21.96 -10.60 4.21
N PRO A 219 -21.53 -10.91 5.44
CA PRO A 219 -22.21 -10.49 6.65
C PRO A 219 -22.30 -8.97 6.76
N ARG A 220 -23.28 -8.51 7.51
CA ARG A 220 -23.46 -7.10 7.84
C ARG A 220 -23.98 -6.96 9.26
N TRP A 221 -23.87 -5.79 9.82
CA TRP A 221 -24.54 -5.42 11.06
C TRP A 221 -25.56 -4.34 10.80
N THR A 222 -26.78 -4.53 11.31
CA THR A 222 -27.81 -3.48 11.34
C THR A 222 -28.55 -3.50 12.67
N SER A 223 -29.08 -2.35 13.04
CA SER A 223 -29.90 -2.18 14.24
C SER A 223 -31.41 -2.17 13.94
N TRP A 224 -31.82 -2.60 12.75
CA TRP A 224 -33.25 -2.69 12.42
C TRP A 224 -33.97 -3.69 13.36
N PRO A 225 -35.18 -3.38 13.92
CA PRO A 225 -36.03 -2.22 13.59
C PRO A 225 -35.89 -1.03 14.55
N GLU A 226 -34.80 -0.88 15.29
CA GLU A 226 -34.57 0.16 16.29
C GLU A 226 -34.27 1.53 15.64
N CYS A 227 -35.06 1.93 14.62
CA CYS A 227 -34.88 3.17 13.91
C CYS A 227 -35.17 4.40 14.78
N GLY A 228 -34.46 5.50 14.51
CA GLY A 228 -34.65 6.80 15.19
C GLY A 228 -34.15 6.85 16.63
N LYS A 229 -33.36 5.87 17.05
CA LYS A 229 -32.69 5.82 18.35
C LYS A 229 -31.19 5.86 18.16
N GLU A 230 -30.50 6.33 19.18
CA GLU A 230 -29.05 6.19 19.24
C GLU A 230 -28.66 4.72 19.34
N GLN A 231 -27.68 4.32 18.53
CA GLN A 231 -27.12 3.00 18.48
C GLN A 231 -25.61 3.10 18.64
N TRP A 232 -25.01 2.07 19.20
CA TRP A 232 -23.55 2.03 19.35
C TRP A 232 -23.00 0.63 19.04
N VAL A 233 -21.76 0.59 18.61
CA VAL A 233 -20.94 -0.59 18.48
C VAL A 233 -19.63 -0.35 19.22
N GLU A 234 -19.25 -1.28 20.09
CA GLU A 234 -17.97 -1.29 20.80
C GLU A 234 -17.11 -2.39 20.21
N VAL A 235 -15.94 -2.01 19.71
CA VAL A 235 -14.91 -2.95 19.23
C VAL A 235 -13.81 -3.00 20.27
N THR A 236 -13.53 -4.19 20.80
CA THR A 236 -12.48 -4.42 21.79
C THR A 236 -11.22 -4.92 21.08
N LEU A 237 -10.13 -4.17 21.21
CA LEU A 237 -8.84 -4.57 20.67
C LEU A 237 -8.20 -5.68 21.51
N ALA A 238 -7.50 -6.61 20.86
CA ALA A 238 -6.83 -7.72 21.53
C ALA A 238 -5.65 -7.27 22.42
N LYS A 239 -5.06 -6.13 22.09
CA LYS A 239 -3.99 -5.45 22.86
C LYS A 239 -4.03 -3.96 22.57
N PRO A 240 -3.51 -3.11 23.44
CA PRO A 240 -3.37 -1.69 23.16
C PRO A 240 -2.56 -1.47 21.88
N MET A 241 -3.04 -0.63 20.99
CA MET A 241 -2.36 -0.29 19.74
C MET A 241 -2.58 1.17 19.36
N ALA A 242 -1.64 1.72 18.59
CA ALA A 242 -1.79 3.04 18.02
C ALA A 242 -2.91 3.04 16.95
N VAL A 243 -3.78 4.03 17.02
CA VAL A 243 -4.85 4.24 16.04
C VAL A 243 -4.47 5.43 15.18
N GLU A 244 -4.25 5.18 13.89
CA GLU A 244 -3.91 6.21 12.92
C GLU A 244 -5.14 6.72 12.18
N SER A 245 -6.12 5.86 11.95
CA SER A 245 -7.39 6.24 11.31
C SER A 245 -8.49 5.26 11.70
N VAL A 246 -9.73 5.69 11.53
CA VAL A 246 -10.93 4.85 11.62
C VAL A 246 -11.77 5.09 10.38
N ALA A 247 -12.17 4.02 9.72
CA ALA A 247 -13.01 4.05 8.53
C ALA A 247 -14.27 3.23 8.74
N VAL A 248 -15.42 3.80 8.43
CA VAL A 248 -16.72 3.13 8.53
C VAL A 248 -17.39 3.08 7.17
N TYR A 249 -17.74 1.88 6.73
CA TYR A 249 -18.51 1.65 5.52
C TYR A 249 -20.00 1.68 5.84
N TRP A 250 -20.73 2.66 5.29
CA TRP A 250 -22.16 2.79 5.54
C TRP A 250 -23.02 2.08 4.50
N TYR A 251 -24.00 1.36 5.02
CA TYR A 251 -24.97 0.56 4.28
C TYR A 251 -26.37 1.20 4.33
N ASP A 252 -27.06 1.19 3.20
CA ASP A 252 -28.47 1.62 3.07
C ASP A 252 -29.14 0.75 2.01
N ASP A 253 -30.14 -0.04 2.41
CA ASP A 253 -30.87 -0.94 1.52
C ASP A 253 -32.00 -0.24 0.74
N GLY A 254 -32.17 1.06 0.91
CA GLY A 254 -33.27 1.83 0.33
C GLY A 254 -34.63 1.54 0.97
N GLY A 255 -34.65 0.81 2.08
CA GLY A 255 -35.86 0.35 2.76
C GLY A 255 -35.87 0.59 4.26
N GLY A 256 -35.72 -0.47 5.04
CA GLY A 256 -35.77 -0.41 6.51
C GLY A 256 -34.48 0.05 7.17
N VAL A 257 -33.35 -0.15 6.51
CA VAL A 257 -32.04 0.27 6.98
C VAL A 257 -31.61 1.52 6.20
N GLN A 258 -31.28 2.57 6.91
CA GLN A 258 -30.94 3.88 6.36
C GLN A 258 -29.63 4.38 6.94
N LEU A 259 -29.00 5.32 6.25
CA LEU A 259 -27.80 6.01 6.73
C LEU A 259 -28.07 6.68 8.09
N PRO A 260 -27.09 6.73 8.98
CA PRO A 260 -27.22 7.50 10.21
C PRO A 260 -27.31 9.00 9.89
N VAL A 261 -28.01 9.74 10.74
CA VAL A 261 -28.06 11.21 10.63
C VAL A 261 -26.69 11.82 10.95
N SER A 262 -25.99 11.23 11.89
CA SER A 262 -24.63 11.57 12.31
C SER A 262 -24.05 10.44 13.14
N TRP A 263 -22.75 10.42 13.30
CA TRP A 263 -22.06 9.53 14.23
C TRP A 263 -20.92 10.27 14.91
N SER A 264 -20.43 9.69 15.98
CA SER A 264 -19.26 10.12 16.71
C SER A 264 -18.54 8.90 17.25
N MET A 265 -17.32 9.06 17.68
CA MET A 265 -16.51 8.00 18.23
C MET A 265 -15.92 8.36 19.59
N GLU A 266 -15.82 7.37 20.43
CA GLU A 266 -15.07 7.40 21.67
C GLU A 266 -14.05 6.28 21.66
N TYR A 267 -12.94 6.45 22.33
CA TYR A 267 -11.94 5.40 22.53
C TYR A 267 -11.63 5.22 24.01
N ARG A 268 -11.23 4.02 24.38
CA ARG A 268 -10.89 3.69 25.76
C ARG A 268 -9.38 3.56 25.91
N SER A 269 -8.78 4.40 26.74
CA SER A 269 -7.37 4.34 27.05
C SER A 269 -7.17 4.34 28.56
N GLN A 270 -6.29 3.50 29.07
CA GLN A 270 -6.00 3.35 30.49
C GLN A 270 -7.24 3.11 31.39
N GLY A 271 -8.30 2.55 30.80
CA GLY A 271 -9.55 2.23 31.49
C GLY A 271 -10.62 3.33 31.48
N GLU A 272 -10.32 4.49 30.92
CA GLU A 272 -11.25 5.63 30.80
C GLU A 272 -11.67 5.86 29.36
N TRP A 273 -12.91 6.34 29.14
CA TRP A 273 -13.43 6.74 27.84
C TRP A 273 -13.05 8.17 27.50
N HIS A 274 -12.60 8.38 26.28
CA HIS A 274 -12.21 9.66 25.73
C HIS A 274 -12.94 9.92 24.43
N THR A 275 -13.38 11.14 24.21
CA THR A 275 -13.98 11.54 22.94
C THR A 275 -12.91 11.59 21.85
N PHE A 276 -13.13 10.86 20.74
CA PHE A 276 -12.30 10.98 19.56
C PHE A 276 -12.50 12.33 18.89
N ARG A 277 -11.41 13.04 18.67
CA ARG A 277 -11.42 14.32 17.96
C ARG A 277 -10.80 14.12 16.58
N PRO A 278 -11.58 14.34 15.50
CA PRO A 278 -11.05 14.22 14.16
C PRO A 278 -10.08 15.37 13.87
N TYR A 279 -9.13 15.11 12.98
CA TYR A 279 -8.25 16.13 12.44
C TYR A 279 -9.08 17.28 11.82
N THR A 280 -8.54 18.51 11.80
CA THR A 280 -9.32 19.72 11.45
C THR A 280 -9.93 19.72 10.05
N THR A 281 -9.40 18.91 9.14
CA THR A 281 -9.91 18.74 7.77
C THR A 281 -10.88 17.57 7.61
N ASP A 282 -10.97 16.69 8.62
CA ASP A 282 -11.80 15.51 8.58
C ASP A 282 -13.19 15.78 9.15
N CYS A 283 -14.17 15.01 8.74
CA CYS A 283 -15.50 15.00 9.32
C CYS A 283 -16.02 13.57 9.44
N PHE A 284 -16.94 13.35 10.36
CA PHE A 284 -17.68 12.10 10.49
C PHE A 284 -18.70 11.98 9.35
N GLY A 285 -18.22 11.54 8.17
CA GLY A 285 -19.01 11.38 6.96
C GLY A 285 -20.08 10.30 7.07
N VAL A 286 -21.14 10.42 6.28
CA VAL A 286 -22.26 9.46 6.19
C VAL A 286 -22.53 9.07 4.74
N GLU A 287 -21.48 9.07 3.93
CA GLU A 287 -21.59 8.72 2.52
C GLU A 287 -21.81 7.21 2.35
N ARG A 288 -22.80 6.84 1.53
CA ARG A 288 -23.17 5.45 1.26
C ARG A 288 -22.19 4.78 0.31
N ASP A 289 -22.06 3.46 0.45
CA ASP A 289 -21.28 2.59 -0.44
C ASP A 289 -19.80 2.94 -0.56
N GLN A 290 -19.24 3.56 0.48
CA GLN A 290 -17.80 3.86 0.60
C GLN A 290 -17.36 3.95 2.05
N PHE A 291 -16.06 3.86 2.27
CA PHE A 291 -15.47 4.14 3.57
C PHE A 291 -15.50 5.63 3.88
N ASN A 292 -15.99 5.96 5.06
CA ASN A 292 -15.95 7.28 5.64
C ASN A 292 -14.82 7.29 6.67
N MET A 293 -13.69 7.85 6.30
CA MET A 293 -12.47 7.80 7.09
C MET A 293 -12.30 9.06 7.95
N VAL A 294 -11.80 8.89 9.15
CA VAL A 294 -11.41 9.97 10.06
C VAL A 294 -10.06 9.65 10.70
N HIS A 295 -9.21 10.66 10.78
CA HIS A 295 -7.92 10.59 11.47
C HIS A 295 -8.02 11.33 12.80
N PRO A 296 -7.36 10.89 13.87
CA PRO A 296 -7.32 11.60 15.12
C PRO A 296 -6.43 12.85 15.02
N ASP A 297 -6.81 13.92 15.76
CA ASP A 297 -6.02 15.14 15.85
C ASP A 297 -4.74 14.99 16.68
N GLU A 298 -4.64 13.92 17.46
CA GLU A 298 -3.48 13.55 18.28
C GLU A 298 -3.23 12.04 18.22
N GLN A 299 -2.05 11.61 18.62
CA GLN A 299 -1.72 10.17 18.67
C GLN A 299 -2.56 9.46 19.74
N ILE A 300 -3.39 8.52 19.34
CA ILE A 300 -4.23 7.69 20.20
C ILE A 300 -3.59 6.33 20.38
N THR A 301 -3.64 5.81 21.62
CA THR A 301 -3.40 4.39 21.93
C THR A 301 -4.64 3.85 22.64
N ALA A 302 -5.39 2.99 21.97
CA ALA A 302 -6.61 2.37 22.45
C ALA A 302 -6.42 0.90 22.74
#